data_f7a6b21aa1a62369eb81f4e8f86e8a22
#
_entry.id   f7a6b21aa1a62369eb81f4e8f86e8a22
#
_cell.length_a   1.000
_cell.length_b   1.000
_cell.length_c   1.000
_cell.angle_alpha   90.00
_cell.angle_beta   90.00
_cell.angle_gamma   90.00
#
_symmetry.space_group_name_H-M   'P 1'
#
loop_
_entity.id
_entity.type
_entity.pdbx_description
1 polymer ?
#
loop_
_entity_poly.entity_id
_entity_poly.type
_entity_poly.pdbx_seq_one_letter_code
_entity_poly.pdbx_strand_id
1 'polypeptide(L)'
;MIKMPSTHTEAQNTRRYVAIGKELREQLSNNVYNVGDRLPTEREIAESYGVSRTVIREAIIMLEIEGLVEVRKGSGVYVISLPLSSTSPFQHINNNTETENMISAFSGLTGTDIGPFELLQARQLIESNIAEFAALQITKAEIDALKKVLQEEKRALEIGDSNEETDRQFHILVAEATKNTFFADVVKLMWRMRLESKMWAQLHTHIDTIDYRKSWLNQHALILSALQKKDAAAAKEAMWQHFESIKSTLLELSDVDDENFDGYLFDSYPLSKGTV
;
A
#
# COMPACT_ATOMS: atom_id res chain seq x y z
N MET A 1 27.88 35.27 9.91
CA MET A 1 27.07 35.27 8.67
C MET A 1 27.43 33.99 7.94
N ILE A 2 26.73 32.88 8.25
CA ILE A 2 27.02 31.55 7.72
C ILE A 2 26.12 31.38 6.49
N LYS A 3 26.77 31.23 5.34
CA LYS A 3 26.12 31.01 4.04
C LYS A 3 25.60 29.57 4.00
N MET A 4 24.28 29.40 3.99
CA MET A 4 23.64 28.13 3.70
C MET A 4 23.93 27.73 2.24
N PRO A 5 24.31 26.49 1.94
CA PRO A 5 24.44 26.05 0.56
C PRO A 5 23.04 25.84 -0.02
N SER A 6 22.79 26.49 -1.16
CA SER A 6 21.61 26.30 -1.99
C SER A 6 21.74 25.00 -2.78
N THR A 7 21.18 23.89 -2.23
CA THR A 7 20.99 22.64 -2.99
C THR A 7 19.50 22.31 -3.08
N HIS A 8 18.78 23.10 -3.86
CA HIS A 8 17.37 22.85 -4.17
C HIS A 8 17.22 22.67 -5.67
N THR A 9 17.65 21.55 -6.28
CA THR A 9 17.24 21.31 -7.67
C THR A 9 17.18 19.84 -8.11
N GLU A 10 17.74 18.86 -7.37
CA GLU A 10 17.64 17.45 -7.79
C GLU A 10 16.88 16.53 -6.82
N ALA A 11 16.56 17.01 -5.60
CA ALA A 11 15.89 16.21 -4.57
C ALA A 11 14.34 16.20 -4.68
N GLN A 12 13.74 16.90 -5.64
CA GLN A 12 12.29 17.12 -5.67
C GLN A 12 11.47 15.94 -6.24
N ASN A 13 12.09 14.88 -6.75
CA ASN A 13 11.35 13.76 -7.35
C ASN A 13 11.65 12.38 -6.74
N THR A 14 12.45 12.31 -5.67
CA THR A 14 12.73 11.04 -5.00
C THR A 14 11.74 10.83 -3.86
N ARG A 15 11.03 9.69 -3.85
CA ARG A 15 10.11 9.33 -2.77
C ARG A 15 10.85 9.26 -1.44
N ARG A 16 10.21 9.74 -0.36
CA ARG A 16 10.83 9.86 0.97
C ARG A 16 11.42 8.55 1.47
N TYR A 17 10.70 7.43 1.29
CA TYR A 17 11.19 6.12 1.74
C TYR A 17 12.45 5.68 1.00
N VAL A 18 12.61 6.02 -0.30
CA VAL A 18 13.81 5.71 -1.07
C VAL A 18 15.01 6.49 -0.54
N ALA A 19 14.83 7.78 -0.22
CA ALA A 19 15.89 8.60 0.35
C ALA A 19 16.35 8.06 1.71
N ILE A 20 15.41 7.74 2.59
CA ILE A 20 15.69 7.18 3.93
C ILE A 20 16.31 5.79 3.81
N GLY A 21 15.79 4.93 2.92
CA GLY A 21 16.37 3.60 2.70
C GLY A 21 17.82 3.65 2.22
N LYS A 22 18.17 4.61 1.35
CA LYS A 22 19.57 4.86 0.95
C LYS A 22 20.44 5.31 2.14
N GLU A 23 19.94 6.20 2.97
CA GLU A 23 20.67 6.68 4.14
C GLU A 23 20.87 5.57 5.19
N LEU A 24 19.87 4.77 5.48
CA LEU A 24 20.00 3.60 6.34
C LEU A 24 21.00 2.59 5.76
N ARG A 25 21.00 2.38 4.46
CA ARG A 25 21.97 1.55 3.76
C ARG A 25 23.41 2.09 3.89
N GLU A 26 23.58 3.41 3.81
CA GLU A 26 24.88 4.05 4.07
C GLU A 26 25.35 3.86 5.51
N GLN A 27 24.45 3.93 6.49
CA GLN A 27 24.77 3.64 7.90
C GLN A 27 25.25 2.19 8.06
N LEU A 28 24.62 1.22 7.38
CA LEU A 28 25.09 -0.17 7.33
C LEU A 28 26.48 -0.28 6.68
N SER A 29 26.72 0.42 5.57
CA SER A 29 28.01 0.43 4.88
C SER A 29 29.13 1.03 5.76
N ASN A 30 28.80 2.00 6.60
CA ASN A 30 29.71 2.67 7.52
C ASN A 30 29.87 1.94 8.86
N ASN A 31 29.34 0.72 8.99
CA ASN A 31 29.36 -0.09 10.21
C ASN A 31 28.79 0.62 11.45
N VAL A 32 27.77 1.49 11.26
CA VAL A 32 27.00 2.05 12.38
C VAL A 32 26.24 0.92 13.10
N TYR A 33 25.83 -0.10 12.33
CA TYR A 33 25.27 -1.36 12.81
C TYR A 33 26.06 -2.53 12.23
N ASN A 34 26.24 -3.59 13.02
CA ASN A 34 26.92 -4.81 12.60
C ASN A 34 25.91 -5.93 12.28
N VAL A 35 26.37 -6.96 11.60
CA VAL A 35 25.56 -8.16 11.38
C VAL A 35 25.16 -8.77 12.73
N GLY A 36 23.87 -9.01 12.93
CA GLY A 36 23.28 -9.48 14.16
C GLY A 36 22.70 -8.36 15.06
N ASP A 37 23.06 -7.10 14.81
CA ASP A 37 22.50 -5.99 15.57
C ASP A 37 21.01 -5.79 15.21
N ARG A 38 20.23 -5.37 16.22
CA ARG A 38 18.87 -4.92 16.04
C ARG A 38 18.88 -3.44 15.66
N LEU A 39 18.15 -3.08 14.59
CA LEU A 39 17.91 -1.67 14.28
C LEU A 39 17.00 -1.03 15.35
N PRO A 40 17.05 0.29 15.52
CA PRO A 40 16.04 1.01 16.29
C PRO A 40 14.64 0.68 15.76
N THR A 41 13.63 0.83 16.62
CA THR A 41 12.24 0.59 16.23
C THR A 41 11.82 1.54 15.10
N GLU A 42 10.85 1.14 14.29
CA GLU A 42 10.30 2.00 13.23
C GLU A 42 9.83 3.34 13.78
N ARG A 43 9.31 3.37 15.00
CA ARG A 43 8.90 4.58 15.70
C ARG A 43 10.10 5.50 15.95
N GLU A 44 11.16 4.99 16.56
CA GLU A 44 12.37 5.78 16.87
C GLU A 44 13.00 6.34 15.59
N ILE A 45 13.05 5.52 14.53
CA ILE A 45 13.55 5.97 13.23
C ILE A 45 12.61 7.04 12.66
N ALA A 46 11.28 6.83 12.69
CA ALA A 46 10.30 7.78 12.19
C ALA A 46 10.39 9.15 12.90
N GLU A 47 10.51 9.13 14.22
CA GLU A 47 10.72 10.33 15.04
C GLU A 47 12.01 11.06 14.64
N SER A 48 13.10 10.34 14.46
CA SER A 48 14.41 10.93 14.09
C SER A 48 14.41 11.60 12.72
N TYR A 49 13.63 11.07 11.77
CA TYR A 49 13.50 11.61 10.41
C TYR A 49 12.31 12.57 10.23
N GLY A 50 11.42 12.69 11.22
CA GLY A 50 10.21 13.50 11.12
C GLY A 50 9.24 13.03 10.03
N VAL A 51 9.09 11.71 9.88
CA VAL A 51 8.23 11.07 8.88
C VAL A 51 7.26 10.08 9.53
N SER A 52 6.29 9.59 8.77
CA SER A 52 5.40 8.54 9.25
C SER A 52 6.11 7.18 9.35
N ARG A 53 5.64 6.31 10.23
CA ARG A 53 6.14 4.94 10.38
C ARG A 53 6.03 4.13 9.10
N THR A 54 4.99 4.38 8.31
CA THR A 54 4.79 3.73 7.00
C THR A 54 5.91 4.02 6.02
N VAL A 55 6.43 5.26 6.00
CA VAL A 55 7.60 5.63 5.20
C VAL A 55 8.84 4.86 5.64
N ILE A 56 9.02 4.69 6.96
CA ILE A 56 10.14 3.90 7.49
C ILE A 56 9.95 2.43 7.15
N ARG A 57 8.74 1.90 7.27
CA ARG A 57 8.45 0.53 6.88
C ARG A 57 8.79 0.26 5.42
N GLU A 58 8.39 1.15 4.53
CA GLU A 58 8.74 1.06 3.11
C GLU A 58 10.26 1.08 2.90
N ALA A 59 11.00 1.89 3.64
CA ALA A 59 12.46 1.91 3.62
C ALA A 59 13.05 0.58 4.13
N ILE A 60 12.51 0.00 5.20
CA ILE A 60 12.93 -1.30 5.75
C ILE A 60 12.64 -2.43 4.77
N ILE A 61 11.46 -2.47 4.13
CA ILE A 61 11.11 -3.46 3.09
C ILE A 61 12.12 -3.39 1.94
N MET A 62 12.54 -2.19 1.55
CA MET A 62 13.55 -2.02 0.52
C MET A 62 14.89 -2.66 0.93
N LEU A 63 15.34 -2.46 2.18
CA LEU A 63 16.56 -3.08 2.70
C LEU A 63 16.42 -4.61 2.84
N GLU A 64 15.22 -5.10 3.16
CA GLU A 64 14.94 -6.53 3.26
C GLU A 64 14.98 -7.21 1.88
N ILE A 65 14.43 -6.57 0.84
CA ILE A 65 14.56 -7.04 -0.56
C ILE A 65 16.03 -7.08 -1.00
N GLU A 66 16.87 -6.15 -0.52
CA GLU A 66 18.32 -6.17 -0.76
C GLU A 66 19.03 -7.27 0.05
N GLY A 67 18.36 -7.95 0.98
CA GLY A 67 18.96 -8.97 1.85
C GLY A 67 19.90 -8.39 2.91
N LEU A 68 19.73 -7.13 3.28
CA LEU A 68 20.55 -6.47 4.29
C LEU A 68 19.98 -6.61 5.70
N VAL A 69 18.66 -6.69 5.79
CA VAL A 69 17.95 -6.83 7.07
C VAL A 69 16.90 -7.94 6.98
N GLU A 70 16.43 -8.41 8.14
CA GLU A 70 15.36 -9.37 8.31
C GLU A 70 14.34 -8.84 9.32
N VAL A 71 13.07 -8.80 8.94
CA VAL A 71 11.98 -8.46 9.85
C VAL A 71 11.52 -9.71 10.59
N ARG A 72 11.67 -9.73 11.92
CA ARG A 72 11.22 -10.82 12.80
C ARG A 72 9.98 -10.36 13.54
N LYS A 73 8.83 -10.97 13.21
CA LYS A 73 7.53 -10.64 13.79
C LYS A 73 7.60 -10.63 15.32
N GLY A 74 7.15 -9.53 15.95
CA GLY A 74 7.18 -9.35 17.40
C GLY A 74 8.57 -9.20 18.03
N SER A 75 9.66 -9.14 17.23
CA SER A 75 11.04 -9.05 17.75
C SER A 75 11.81 -7.85 17.21
N GLY A 76 11.44 -7.34 16.04
CA GLY A 76 12.05 -6.18 15.41
C GLY A 76 12.83 -6.50 14.13
N VAL A 77 13.67 -5.56 13.69
CA VAL A 77 14.46 -5.63 12.46
C VAL A 77 15.91 -5.89 12.80
N TYR A 78 16.50 -6.90 12.18
CA TYR A 78 17.89 -7.33 12.45
C TYR A 78 18.73 -7.22 11.19
N VAL A 79 19.97 -6.77 11.34
CA VAL A 79 20.96 -6.74 10.26
C VAL A 79 21.44 -8.15 9.98
N ILE A 80 21.31 -8.63 8.74
CA ILE A 80 21.74 -9.97 8.33
C ILE A 80 22.93 -9.94 7.36
N SER A 81 23.15 -8.80 6.70
CA SER A 81 24.28 -8.60 5.79
C SER A 81 24.64 -7.12 5.73
N LEU A 82 25.86 -6.83 5.30
CA LEU A 82 26.33 -5.47 5.05
C LEU A 82 26.45 -5.24 3.53
N PRO A 83 26.18 -4.03 3.03
CA PRO A 83 26.28 -3.74 1.60
C PRO A 83 27.70 -3.93 1.08
N LEU A 84 27.88 -4.72 0.03
CA LEU A 84 29.17 -4.99 -0.60
C LEU A 84 29.67 -3.86 -1.50
N SER A 85 28.79 -2.92 -1.89
CA SER A 85 29.09 -1.77 -2.76
C SER A 85 28.14 -0.61 -2.47
N SER A 86 28.56 0.59 -2.86
CA SER A 86 27.72 1.81 -2.76
C SER A 86 26.53 1.86 -3.72
N THR A 87 26.42 0.94 -4.66
CA THR A 87 25.36 0.89 -5.66
C THR A 87 24.18 0.06 -5.17
N SER A 88 23.02 0.68 -5.02
CA SER A 88 21.75 -0.01 -4.71
C SER A 88 21.20 -0.71 -5.95
N PRO A 89 20.70 -1.96 -5.86
CA PRO A 89 20.01 -2.64 -6.97
C PRO A 89 18.76 -1.91 -7.45
N PHE A 90 18.22 -0.98 -6.67
CA PHE A 90 17.06 -0.15 -7.04
C PHE A 90 17.38 0.97 -8.04
N GLN A 91 18.66 1.15 -8.45
CA GLN A 91 19.03 2.11 -9.50
C GLN A 91 18.74 1.60 -10.93
N HIS A 92 18.42 0.33 -11.12
CA HIS A 92 18.26 -0.30 -12.43
C HIS A 92 16.84 -0.75 -12.80
N ILE A 93 15.80 -0.22 -12.16
CA ILE A 93 14.40 -0.61 -12.47
C ILE A 93 13.83 0.21 -13.65
N ASN A 94 14.68 0.77 -14.49
CA ASN A 94 14.25 1.65 -15.59
C ASN A 94 14.38 1.00 -16.96
N ASN A 95 13.99 -0.24 -17.21
CA ASN A 95 13.94 -0.72 -18.60
C ASN A 95 12.98 -1.91 -18.75
N ASN A 96 11.72 -1.66 -19.04
CA ASN A 96 10.89 -2.57 -19.83
C ASN A 96 9.92 -1.79 -20.72
N THR A 97 10.15 -1.89 -22.01
CA THR A 97 9.86 -0.94 -23.07
C THR A 97 8.45 -0.98 -23.67
N GLU A 98 7.54 -1.84 -23.27
CA GLU A 98 6.22 -1.97 -23.93
C GLU A 98 5.02 -1.41 -23.14
N THR A 99 5.17 -1.24 -21.84
CA THR A 99 4.14 -0.60 -20.99
C THR A 99 4.32 0.91 -20.90
N GLU A 100 5.44 1.43 -21.38
CA GLU A 100 5.85 2.84 -21.29
C GLU A 100 4.97 3.81 -22.09
N ASN A 101 4.33 3.35 -23.16
CA ASN A 101 3.61 4.25 -24.06
C ASN A 101 2.25 4.74 -23.55
N MET A 102 1.63 4.06 -22.60
CA MET A 102 0.42 4.56 -21.95
C MET A 102 0.70 5.26 -20.61
N ILE A 103 1.78 4.88 -19.93
CA ILE A 103 2.17 5.43 -18.61
C ILE A 103 3.01 6.69 -18.80
N SER A 104 3.70 6.88 -19.93
CA SER A 104 4.47 8.10 -20.24
C SER A 104 3.61 9.36 -20.37
N ALA A 105 2.31 9.21 -20.58
CA ALA A 105 1.37 10.34 -20.53
C ALA A 105 1.15 10.86 -19.09
N PHE A 106 1.40 10.03 -18.08
CA PHE A 106 1.49 10.41 -16.67
C PHE A 106 2.97 10.38 -16.25
N SER A 107 3.79 11.22 -16.88
CA SER A 107 5.22 11.30 -16.67
C SER A 107 5.58 11.42 -15.19
N GLY A 108 6.06 10.33 -14.60
CA GLY A 108 6.42 10.21 -13.19
C GLY A 108 5.80 9.03 -12.43
N LEU A 109 4.79 8.36 -12.98
CA LEU A 109 4.21 7.15 -12.41
C LEU A 109 4.86 5.90 -13.03
N THR A 110 6.16 5.73 -12.84
CA THR A 110 6.80 4.44 -13.11
C THR A 110 6.39 3.49 -11.99
N GLY A 111 5.59 2.48 -12.32
CA GLY A 111 4.88 1.60 -11.37
C GLY A 111 5.78 0.79 -10.42
N THR A 112 7.08 0.85 -10.59
CA THR A 112 8.05 0.09 -9.79
C THR A 112 8.49 0.79 -8.51
N ASP A 113 8.21 2.09 -8.36
CA ASP A 113 8.69 2.89 -7.22
C ASP A 113 7.59 3.30 -6.24
N ILE A 114 6.34 2.83 -6.42
CA ILE A 114 5.25 3.17 -5.49
C ILE A 114 5.29 2.22 -4.30
N GLY A 115 5.45 2.78 -3.11
CA GLY A 115 5.39 2.04 -1.87
C GLY A 115 3.99 1.45 -1.62
N PRO A 116 3.90 0.28 -0.95
CA PRO A 116 2.61 -0.35 -0.66
C PRO A 116 1.62 0.56 0.06
N PHE A 117 2.08 1.33 1.04
CA PHE A 117 1.22 2.23 1.82
C PHE A 117 0.84 3.48 1.05
N GLU A 118 1.74 4.02 0.22
CA GLU A 118 1.45 5.13 -0.69
C GLU A 118 0.36 4.72 -1.68
N LEU A 119 0.45 3.51 -2.24
CA LEU A 119 -0.57 2.98 -3.14
C LEU A 119 -1.91 2.74 -2.43
N LEU A 120 -1.89 2.19 -1.20
CA LEU A 120 -3.10 1.98 -0.40
C LEU A 120 -3.81 3.29 -0.09
N GLN A 121 -3.08 4.33 0.27
CA GLN A 121 -3.65 5.66 0.53
C GLN A 121 -4.33 6.22 -0.73
N ALA A 122 -3.67 6.10 -1.89
CA ALA A 122 -4.26 6.54 -3.15
C ALA A 122 -5.53 5.75 -3.48
N ARG A 123 -5.51 4.42 -3.31
CA ARG A 123 -6.66 3.54 -3.51
C ARG A 123 -7.80 3.89 -2.57
N GLN A 124 -7.53 4.08 -1.29
CA GLN A 124 -8.53 4.45 -0.29
C GLN A 124 -9.29 5.71 -0.68
N LEU A 125 -8.58 6.77 -1.07
CA LEU A 125 -9.17 8.04 -1.49
C LEU A 125 -9.96 7.92 -2.79
N ILE A 126 -9.41 7.24 -3.78
CA ILE A 126 -10.00 7.16 -5.12
C ILE A 126 -11.18 6.17 -5.13
N GLU A 127 -10.98 4.95 -4.63
CA GLU A 127 -11.99 3.89 -4.73
C GLU A 127 -13.19 4.10 -3.79
N SER A 128 -13.01 4.79 -2.63
CA SER A 128 -14.14 5.15 -1.80
C SER A 128 -15.06 6.20 -2.47
N ASN A 129 -14.49 7.18 -3.17
CA ASN A 129 -15.29 8.13 -3.96
C ASN A 129 -15.90 7.49 -5.20
N ILE A 130 -15.21 6.54 -5.82
CA ILE A 130 -15.76 5.72 -6.91
C ILE A 130 -16.97 4.91 -6.41
N ALA A 131 -16.90 4.27 -5.24
CA ALA A 131 -18.00 3.50 -4.66
C ALA A 131 -19.22 4.39 -4.34
N GLU A 132 -18.99 5.62 -3.83
CA GLU A 132 -20.04 6.62 -3.63
C GLU A 132 -20.78 6.91 -4.95
N PHE A 133 -20.02 7.19 -6.01
CA PHE A 133 -20.59 7.50 -7.32
C PHE A 133 -21.24 6.29 -7.97
N ALA A 134 -20.63 5.09 -7.84
CA ALA A 134 -21.18 3.83 -8.36
C ALA A 134 -22.56 3.50 -7.77
N ALA A 135 -22.77 3.75 -6.48
CA ALA A 135 -24.06 3.51 -5.83
C ALA A 135 -25.22 4.24 -6.52
N LEU A 136 -24.98 5.41 -7.09
CA LEU A 136 -26.00 6.20 -7.81
C LEU A 136 -26.33 5.63 -9.19
N GLN A 137 -25.36 4.95 -9.83
CA GLN A 137 -25.43 4.52 -11.23
C GLN A 137 -25.70 3.01 -11.40
N ILE A 138 -25.36 2.21 -10.40
CA ILE A 138 -25.32 0.76 -10.48
C ILE A 138 -26.67 0.15 -10.87
N THR A 139 -26.64 -0.82 -11.78
CA THR A 139 -27.80 -1.57 -12.27
C THR A 139 -27.95 -2.90 -11.55
N LYS A 140 -29.15 -3.52 -11.67
CA LYS A 140 -29.39 -4.85 -11.14
C LYS A 140 -28.44 -5.91 -11.71
N ALA A 141 -28.12 -5.85 -12.99
CA ALA A 141 -27.20 -6.79 -13.62
C ALA A 141 -25.78 -6.71 -13.03
N GLU A 142 -25.30 -5.51 -12.72
CA GLU A 142 -24.00 -5.30 -12.08
C GLU A 142 -24.00 -5.74 -10.61
N ILE A 143 -25.08 -5.52 -9.88
CA ILE A 143 -25.26 -6.09 -8.55
C ILE A 143 -25.17 -7.62 -8.61
N ASP A 144 -25.83 -8.25 -9.58
CA ASP A 144 -25.79 -9.70 -9.71
C ASP A 144 -24.39 -10.21 -10.14
N ALA A 145 -23.64 -9.43 -10.92
CA ALA A 145 -22.24 -9.72 -11.22
C ALA A 145 -21.34 -9.64 -9.95
N LEU A 146 -21.48 -8.58 -9.14
CA LEU A 146 -20.75 -8.45 -7.87
C LEU A 146 -21.06 -9.60 -6.90
N LYS A 147 -22.34 -10.04 -6.81
CA LYS A 147 -22.70 -11.21 -5.99
C LYS A 147 -21.99 -12.48 -6.44
N LYS A 148 -21.85 -12.70 -7.75
CA LYS A 148 -21.12 -13.87 -8.27
C LYS A 148 -19.65 -13.83 -7.85
N VAL A 149 -18.99 -12.68 -8.00
CA VAL A 149 -17.60 -12.52 -7.59
C VAL A 149 -17.41 -12.78 -6.10
N LEU A 150 -18.29 -12.28 -5.23
CA LEU A 150 -18.24 -12.59 -3.79
C LEU A 150 -18.49 -14.07 -3.48
N GLN A 151 -19.33 -14.76 -4.25
CA GLN A 151 -19.51 -16.20 -4.09
C GLN A 151 -18.25 -16.98 -4.50
N GLU A 152 -17.57 -16.54 -5.55
CA GLU A 152 -16.30 -17.12 -6.01
C GLU A 152 -15.19 -16.85 -4.99
N GLU A 153 -15.09 -15.64 -4.45
CA GLU A 153 -14.16 -15.28 -3.39
C GLU A 153 -14.36 -16.17 -2.14
N LYS A 154 -15.61 -16.34 -1.72
CA LYS A 154 -15.93 -17.23 -0.60
C LYS A 154 -15.49 -18.68 -0.86
N ARG A 155 -15.73 -19.21 -2.06
CA ARG A 155 -15.31 -20.58 -2.42
C ARG A 155 -13.77 -20.69 -2.45
N ALA A 156 -13.08 -19.68 -3.00
CA ALA A 156 -11.62 -19.64 -3.00
C ALA A 156 -11.06 -19.71 -1.59
N LEU A 157 -11.63 -18.96 -0.64
CA LEU A 157 -11.26 -19.02 0.78
C LEU A 157 -11.51 -20.39 1.41
N GLU A 158 -12.65 -21.04 1.10
CA GLU A 158 -12.99 -22.36 1.63
C GLU A 158 -12.00 -23.46 1.22
N ILE A 159 -11.39 -23.34 0.01
CA ILE A 159 -10.38 -24.29 -0.50
C ILE A 159 -8.94 -23.84 -0.24
N GLY A 160 -8.73 -22.74 0.48
CA GLY A 160 -7.40 -22.21 0.80
C GLY A 160 -6.68 -21.56 -0.39
N ASP A 161 -7.40 -21.15 -1.44
CA ASP A 161 -6.82 -20.41 -2.57
C ASP A 161 -6.50 -18.97 -2.11
N SER A 162 -5.23 -18.60 -2.23
CA SER A 162 -4.72 -17.27 -1.88
C SER A 162 -4.74 -16.28 -3.05
N ASN A 163 -5.32 -16.66 -4.20
CA ASN A 163 -5.38 -15.80 -5.38
C ASN A 163 -6.25 -14.56 -5.12
N GLU A 164 -5.71 -13.39 -5.42
CA GLU A 164 -6.38 -12.10 -5.24
C GLU A 164 -7.22 -11.67 -6.46
N GLU A 165 -7.42 -12.54 -7.43
CA GLU A 165 -8.12 -12.21 -8.68
C GLU A 165 -9.58 -11.83 -8.42
N THR A 166 -10.28 -12.49 -7.50
CA THR A 166 -11.66 -12.16 -7.13
C THR A 166 -11.76 -10.81 -6.44
N ASP A 167 -10.81 -10.48 -5.56
CA ASP A 167 -10.67 -9.17 -4.93
C ASP A 167 -10.48 -8.08 -5.99
N ARG A 168 -9.51 -8.26 -6.89
CA ARG A 168 -9.26 -7.35 -8.02
C ARG A 168 -10.52 -7.14 -8.87
N GLN A 169 -11.22 -8.22 -9.20
CA GLN A 169 -12.41 -8.17 -10.03
C GLN A 169 -13.57 -7.43 -9.34
N PHE A 170 -13.74 -7.60 -8.03
CA PHE A 170 -14.73 -6.87 -7.25
C PHE A 170 -14.54 -5.37 -7.38
N HIS A 171 -13.34 -4.86 -7.13
CA HIS A 171 -13.01 -3.44 -7.22
C HIS A 171 -13.19 -2.87 -8.64
N ILE A 172 -12.79 -3.62 -9.67
CA ILE A 172 -12.98 -3.22 -11.07
C ILE A 172 -14.47 -3.12 -11.39
N LEU A 173 -15.30 -4.09 -11.00
CA LEU A 173 -16.75 -4.06 -11.25
C LEU A 173 -17.44 -2.88 -10.55
N VAL A 174 -17.01 -2.52 -9.32
CA VAL A 174 -17.49 -1.32 -8.65
C VAL A 174 -17.15 -0.07 -9.46
N ALA A 175 -15.93 0.02 -9.99
CA ALA A 175 -15.53 1.15 -10.82
C ALA A 175 -16.28 1.19 -12.16
N GLU A 176 -16.51 0.06 -12.81
CA GLU A 176 -17.28 -0.03 -14.05
C GLU A 176 -18.76 0.36 -13.84
N ALA A 177 -19.32 0.12 -12.64
CA ALA A 177 -20.68 0.52 -12.29
C ALA A 177 -20.89 2.03 -12.27
N THR A 178 -19.82 2.84 -12.22
CA THR A 178 -19.91 4.30 -12.39
C THR A 178 -20.29 4.73 -13.80
N LYS A 179 -20.22 3.85 -14.80
CA LYS A 179 -20.36 4.14 -16.25
C LYS A 179 -19.27 5.09 -16.79
N ASN A 180 -18.24 5.37 -16.01
CA ASN A 180 -17.10 6.15 -16.41
C ASN A 180 -15.90 5.22 -16.63
N THR A 181 -15.53 4.99 -17.87
CA THR A 181 -14.44 4.08 -18.25
C THR A 181 -13.09 4.51 -17.69
N PHE A 182 -12.88 5.82 -17.55
CA PHE A 182 -11.63 6.34 -16.98
C PHE A 182 -11.42 5.88 -15.53
N PHE A 183 -12.47 5.86 -14.69
CA PHE A 183 -12.35 5.36 -13.32
C PHE A 183 -12.01 3.86 -13.29
N ALA A 184 -12.62 3.06 -14.17
CA ALA A 184 -12.27 1.66 -14.28
C ALA A 184 -10.81 1.44 -14.71
N ASP A 185 -10.31 2.25 -15.65
CA ASP A 185 -8.93 2.18 -16.11
C ASP A 185 -7.94 2.60 -15.02
N VAL A 186 -8.27 3.62 -14.21
CA VAL A 186 -7.47 4.02 -13.04
C VAL A 186 -7.39 2.89 -12.01
N VAL A 187 -8.51 2.24 -11.70
CA VAL A 187 -8.52 1.10 -10.75
C VAL A 187 -7.70 -0.07 -11.32
N LYS A 188 -7.86 -0.41 -12.61
CA LYS A 188 -7.05 -1.45 -13.28
C LYS A 188 -5.56 -1.13 -13.23
N LEU A 189 -5.18 0.15 -13.41
CA LEU A 189 -3.79 0.59 -13.31
C LEU A 189 -3.24 0.42 -11.89
N MET A 190 -3.97 0.86 -10.85
CA MET A 190 -3.57 0.72 -9.45
C MET A 190 -3.40 -0.76 -9.06
N TRP A 191 -4.27 -1.65 -9.55
CA TRP A 191 -4.14 -3.08 -9.34
C TRP A 191 -2.92 -3.67 -10.05
N ARG A 192 -2.59 -3.23 -11.26
CA ARG A 192 -1.36 -3.65 -11.95
C ARG A 192 -0.12 -3.24 -11.16
N MET A 193 -0.07 -1.99 -10.70
CA MET A 193 1.02 -1.49 -9.85
C MET A 193 1.22 -2.35 -8.60
N ARG A 194 0.12 -2.77 -7.95
CA ARG A 194 0.16 -3.66 -6.80
C ARG A 194 0.75 -5.04 -7.16
N LEU A 195 0.25 -5.66 -8.23
CA LEU A 195 0.66 -7.01 -8.64
C LEU A 195 2.12 -7.07 -9.13
N GLU A 196 2.62 -6.00 -9.73
CA GLU A 196 4.00 -5.91 -10.23
C GLU A 196 4.98 -5.44 -9.14
N SER A 197 4.51 -4.96 -7.99
CA SER A 197 5.35 -4.43 -6.92
C SER A 197 6.06 -5.53 -6.15
N LYS A 198 7.41 -5.52 -6.18
CA LYS A 198 8.25 -6.38 -5.35
C LYS A 198 8.08 -6.07 -3.86
N MET A 199 7.88 -4.80 -3.51
CA MET A 199 7.65 -4.38 -2.14
C MET A 199 6.33 -4.92 -1.60
N TRP A 200 5.27 -4.94 -2.42
CA TRP A 200 4.01 -5.55 -2.05
C TRP A 200 4.15 -7.06 -1.85
N ALA A 201 4.84 -7.75 -2.77
CA ALA A 201 5.11 -9.18 -2.66
C ALA A 201 5.89 -9.51 -1.38
N GLN A 202 6.93 -8.72 -1.05
CA GLN A 202 7.71 -8.90 0.18
C GLN A 202 6.85 -8.68 1.42
N LEU A 203 6.04 -7.61 1.45
CA LEU A 203 5.13 -7.33 2.57
C LEU A 203 4.17 -8.49 2.81
N HIS A 204 3.64 -9.12 1.76
CA HIS A 204 2.76 -10.27 1.85
C HIS A 204 3.40 -11.51 2.48
N THR A 205 4.73 -11.69 2.42
CA THR A 205 5.40 -12.83 3.07
C THR A 205 5.27 -12.81 4.59
N HIS A 206 4.99 -11.66 5.18
CA HIS A 206 4.84 -11.46 6.62
C HIS A 206 3.40 -11.62 7.12
N ILE A 207 2.42 -11.81 6.20
CA ILE A 207 1.00 -11.85 6.52
C ILE A 207 0.49 -13.29 6.44
N ASP A 208 -0.24 -13.74 7.47
CA ASP A 208 -1.05 -14.95 7.38
C ASP A 208 -2.28 -14.67 6.51
N THR A 209 -2.24 -15.16 5.27
CA THR A 209 -3.12 -14.72 4.18
C THR A 209 -4.59 -15.12 4.35
N ILE A 210 -4.92 -16.13 5.16
CA ILE A 210 -6.29 -16.69 5.20
C ILE A 210 -7.20 -15.93 6.12
N ASP A 211 -6.74 -15.55 7.31
CA ASP A 211 -7.64 -14.98 8.32
C ASP A 211 -8.01 -13.52 8.01
N TYR A 212 -7.09 -12.73 7.50
CA TYR A 212 -7.42 -11.37 7.12
C TYR A 212 -8.29 -11.30 5.85
N ARG A 213 -8.15 -12.25 4.92
CA ARG A 213 -9.02 -12.34 3.73
C ARG A 213 -10.48 -12.67 4.07
N LYS A 214 -10.73 -13.42 5.14
CA LYS A 214 -12.11 -13.61 5.65
C LYS A 214 -12.73 -12.29 6.09
N SER A 215 -11.93 -11.41 6.70
CA SER A 215 -12.38 -10.06 7.06
C SER A 215 -12.72 -9.24 5.80
N TRP A 216 -11.91 -9.33 4.75
CA TRP A 216 -12.17 -8.62 3.49
C TRP A 216 -13.47 -9.06 2.83
N LEU A 217 -13.74 -10.36 2.76
CA LEU A 217 -15.01 -10.87 2.23
C LEU A 217 -16.22 -10.26 2.95
N ASN A 218 -16.16 -10.13 4.29
CA ASN A 218 -17.23 -9.48 5.05
C ASN A 218 -17.34 -7.99 4.70
N GLN A 219 -16.23 -7.29 4.49
CA GLN A 219 -16.22 -5.88 4.11
C GLN A 219 -16.74 -5.67 2.68
N HIS A 220 -16.37 -6.52 1.73
CA HIS A 220 -16.95 -6.53 0.39
C HIS A 220 -18.47 -6.75 0.42
N ALA A 221 -18.95 -7.61 1.30
CA ALA A 221 -20.39 -7.81 1.49
C ALA A 221 -21.09 -6.54 2.02
N LEU A 222 -20.46 -5.76 2.89
CA LEU A 222 -20.98 -4.46 3.35
C LEU A 222 -21.02 -3.43 2.22
N ILE A 223 -19.95 -3.35 1.41
CA ILE A 223 -19.92 -2.47 0.22
C ILE A 223 -21.05 -2.86 -0.73
N LEU A 224 -21.20 -4.14 -1.07
CA LEU A 224 -22.27 -4.62 -1.92
C LEU A 224 -23.66 -4.29 -1.36
N SER A 225 -23.86 -4.44 -0.04
CA SER A 225 -25.12 -4.09 0.62
C SER A 225 -25.48 -2.62 0.46
N ALA A 226 -24.49 -1.72 0.60
CA ALA A 226 -24.67 -0.28 0.40
C ALA A 226 -25.00 0.06 -1.06
N LEU A 227 -24.29 -0.57 -2.02
CA LEU A 227 -24.57 -0.42 -3.45
C LEU A 227 -25.96 -0.90 -3.83
N GLN A 228 -26.43 -2.03 -3.27
CA GLN A 228 -27.79 -2.54 -3.49
C GLN A 228 -28.88 -1.59 -3.01
N LYS A 229 -28.62 -0.89 -1.90
CA LYS A 229 -29.54 0.10 -1.33
C LYS A 229 -29.44 1.45 -2.04
N LYS A 230 -28.48 1.61 -2.95
CA LYS A 230 -28.12 2.90 -3.58
C LYS A 230 -27.79 3.97 -2.54
N ASP A 231 -27.23 3.55 -1.41
CA ASP A 231 -26.77 4.43 -0.35
C ASP A 231 -25.31 4.85 -0.63
N ALA A 232 -25.17 6.02 -1.25
CA ALA A 232 -23.89 6.54 -1.70
C ALA A 232 -22.92 6.78 -0.53
N ALA A 233 -23.43 7.38 0.57
CA ALA A 233 -22.63 7.66 1.74
C ALA A 233 -22.15 6.37 2.44
N ALA A 234 -23.04 5.38 2.58
CA ALA A 234 -22.68 4.09 3.15
C ALA A 234 -21.71 3.32 2.24
N ALA A 235 -21.82 3.41 0.92
CA ALA A 235 -20.90 2.77 -0.03
C ALA A 235 -19.48 3.36 0.08
N LYS A 236 -19.37 4.69 0.17
CA LYS A 236 -18.10 5.39 0.43
C LYS A 236 -17.47 4.96 1.74
N GLU A 237 -18.23 5.01 2.82
CA GLU A 237 -17.76 4.64 4.16
C GLU A 237 -17.32 3.18 4.21
N ALA A 238 -18.11 2.25 3.66
CA ALA A 238 -17.75 0.83 3.64
C ALA A 238 -16.46 0.57 2.87
N MET A 239 -16.25 1.21 1.70
CA MET A 239 -15.01 1.10 0.92
C MET A 239 -13.84 1.75 1.66
N TRP A 240 -14.05 2.87 2.31
CA TRP A 240 -13.02 3.52 3.14
C TRP A 240 -12.56 2.61 4.27
N GLN A 241 -13.49 2.00 5.01
CA GLN A 241 -13.21 1.10 6.12
C GLN A 241 -12.54 -0.20 5.66
N HIS A 242 -12.85 -0.68 4.45
CA HIS A 242 -12.14 -1.80 3.86
C HIS A 242 -10.64 -1.50 3.72
N PHE A 243 -10.26 -0.37 3.16
CA PHE A 243 -8.84 0.02 3.04
C PHE A 243 -8.21 0.32 4.39
N GLU A 244 -8.96 0.90 5.33
CA GLU A 244 -8.47 1.13 6.69
C GLU A 244 -8.11 -0.17 7.40
N SER A 245 -8.95 -1.20 7.26
CA SER A 245 -8.67 -2.53 7.80
C SER A 245 -7.43 -3.17 7.16
N ILE A 246 -7.25 -3.06 5.85
CA ILE A 246 -6.04 -3.55 5.16
C ILE A 246 -4.81 -2.85 5.73
N LYS A 247 -4.84 -1.53 5.81
CA LYS A 247 -3.74 -0.72 6.34
C LYS A 247 -3.39 -1.11 7.78
N SER A 248 -4.41 -1.25 8.65
CA SER A 248 -4.21 -1.65 10.04
C SER A 248 -3.55 -3.02 10.15
N THR A 249 -4.03 -4.01 9.39
CA THR A 249 -3.42 -5.34 9.35
C THR A 249 -1.95 -5.30 8.93
N LEU A 250 -1.62 -4.48 7.92
CA LEU A 250 -0.24 -4.32 7.46
C LEU A 250 0.64 -3.60 8.48
N LEU A 251 0.07 -2.73 9.31
CA LEU A 251 0.79 -2.02 10.38
C LEU A 251 1.01 -2.91 11.60
N GLU A 252 0.10 -3.81 11.95
CA GLU A 252 0.24 -4.75 13.07
C GLU A 252 1.45 -5.68 12.95
N LEU A 253 1.98 -5.83 11.74
CA LEU A 253 3.16 -6.66 11.50
C LEU A 253 4.46 -6.06 12.05
N SER A 254 4.48 -4.77 12.43
CA SER A 254 5.71 -4.07 12.73
C SER A 254 6.10 -3.98 14.18
N ASP A 255 5.19 -3.82 15.10
CA ASP A 255 5.53 -3.56 16.51
C ASP A 255 4.40 -4.01 17.45
N VAL A 256 4.34 -5.31 17.73
CA VAL A 256 3.33 -5.88 18.63
C VAL A 256 3.58 -5.50 20.10
N ASP A 257 4.77 -5.00 20.43
CA ASP A 257 5.19 -4.73 21.81
C ASP A 257 5.10 -3.26 22.22
N ASP A 258 4.56 -2.36 21.38
CA ASP A 258 4.40 -0.94 21.77
C ASP A 258 3.03 -0.72 22.44
N GLU A 259 3.03 -0.55 23.78
CA GLU A 259 1.85 -0.18 24.57
C GLU A 259 1.20 1.14 24.12
N ASN A 260 1.89 1.93 23.31
CA ASN A 260 1.44 3.18 22.70
C ASN A 260 1.28 3.07 21.19
N PHE A 261 0.95 1.89 20.66
CA PHE A 261 0.63 1.73 19.25
C PHE A 261 -0.57 2.60 18.90
N ASP A 262 -0.29 3.85 18.49
CA ASP A 262 -1.29 4.67 17.85
C ASP A 262 -1.21 4.45 16.33
N GLY A 263 -2.17 3.74 15.79
CA GLY A 263 -2.33 3.50 14.36
C GLY A 263 -2.54 4.78 13.51
N TYR A 264 -2.25 5.97 14.06
CA TYR A 264 -2.64 7.28 13.55
C TYR A 264 -1.59 8.00 12.71
N LEU A 265 -0.51 7.36 12.30
CA LEU A 265 0.50 8.02 11.46
C LEU A 265 0.17 8.09 9.96
N PHE A 266 -0.98 7.58 9.56
CA PHE A 266 -1.75 8.11 8.45
C PHE A 266 -2.97 8.85 9.01
N ASP A 267 -2.78 10.09 9.39
CA ASP A 267 -3.87 11.04 9.23
C ASP A 267 -4.18 11.12 7.72
N SER A 268 -4.83 10.08 7.23
CA SER A 268 -5.75 10.22 6.13
C SER A 268 -6.73 11.23 6.67
N TYR A 269 -6.51 12.48 6.37
CA TYR A 269 -7.39 13.57 6.76
C TYR A 269 -8.81 13.02 6.64
N PRO A 270 -9.56 12.83 7.71
CA PRO A 270 -10.96 12.61 7.54
C PRO A 270 -11.38 13.86 6.80
N LEU A 271 -11.79 13.72 5.56
CA LEU A 271 -12.58 14.75 4.92
C LEU A 271 -13.61 15.07 5.98
N SER A 272 -13.41 16.20 6.64
CA SER A 272 -14.11 16.63 7.84
C SER A 272 -15.54 16.16 7.73
N LYS A 273 -16.03 15.41 8.73
CA LYS A 273 -17.46 15.24 8.91
C LYS A 273 -17.99 16.66 8.92
N GLY A 274 -18.47 17.11 7.75
CA GLY A 274 -19.08 18.41 7.63
C GLY A 274 -20.19 18.43 8.66
N THR A 275 -19.97 19.18 9.72
CA THR A 275 -21.04 19.66 10.60
C THR A 275 -21.97 20.46 9.70
N VAL A 276 -23.06 19.83 9.29
CA VAL A 276 -24.24 20.54 8.83
C VAL A 276 -25.03 20.95 10.04
#